data_b725f1119a3231e27a55bbb24891da8a
#
_entry.id   b725f1119a3231e27a55bbb24891da8a
#
_cell.length_a   1.000
_cell.length_b   1.000
_cell.length_c   1.000
_cell.angle_alpha   90.00
_cell.angle_beta   90.00
_cell.angle_gamma   90.00
#
_symmetry.space_group_name_H-M   'P 1'
#
loop_
_entity.id
_entity.type
_entity.pdbx_description
1 polymer ?
#
loop_
_entity_poly.entity_id
_entity_poly.type
_entity_poly.pdbx_seq_one_letter_code
_entity_poly.pdbx_strand_id
1 'polypeptide(L)' 'MNELEDKLISILHNLAQENKLSNECLVQIIEVCGLYLNLCTISKYAKDNNMSYNGVKNHREVKSILGVKFVIDND' A
#
# COMPACT_ATOMS: atom_id res chain seq x y z
N MET A 1 6.03 13.06 -1.77
CA MET A 1 5.86 12.59 -3.16
C MET A 1 6.21 13.74 -4.11
N ASN A 2 6.53 13.41 -5.35
CA ASN A 2 6.83 14.45 -6.34
C ASN A 2 5.53 15.10 -6.86
N GLU A 3 5.67 16.17 -7.65
CA GLU A 3 4.55 16.94 -8.16
C GLU A 3 3.61 16.10 -9.04
N LEU A 4 4.16 15.22 -9.87
CA LEU A 4 3.38 14.36 -10.74
C LEU A 4 2.55 13.36 -9.95
N GLU A 5 3.14 12.77 -8.93
CA GLU A 5 2.45 11.82 -8.05
C GLU A 5 1.34 12.49 -7.26
N ASP A 6 1.61 13.67 -6.71
CA ASP A 6 0.60 14.45 -5.98
C ASP A 6 -0.59 14.80 -6.88
N LYS A 7 -0.33 15.18 -8.13
CA LYS A 7 -1.36 15.49 -9.11
C LYS A 7 -2.20 14.26 -9.45
N LEU A 8 -1.55 13.11 -9.65
CA LEU A 8 -2.24 11.85 -9.94
C LEU A 8 -3.19 11.45 -8.81
N ILE A 9 -2.72 11.52 -7.57
CA ILE A 9 -3.53 11.19 -6.40
C ILE A 9 -4.71 12.14 -6.26
N SER A 10 -4.50 13.43 -6.50
CA SER A 10 -5.59 14.43 -6.46
C SER A 10 -6.66 14.14 -7.51
N ILE A 11 -6.26 13.82 -8.74
CA ILE A 11 -7.18 13.47 -9.82
C ILE A 11 -7.99 12.22 -9.45
N LEU A 12 -7.31 11.17 -8.99
CA LEU A 12 -7.95 9.92 -8.58
C LEU A 12 -8.97 10.16 -7.46
N HIS A 13 -8.57 10.91 -6.43
CA HIS A 13 -9.44 11.23 -5.30
C HIS A 13 -10.68 12.00 -5.74
N ASN A 14 -10.51 13.01 -6.59
CA ASN A 14 -11.61 13.83 -7.08
C ASN A 14 -12.59 13.02 -7.92
N LEU A 15 -12.09 12.18 -8.83
CA LEU A 15 -12.94 11.33 -9.66
C LEU A 15 -13.70 10.30 -8.84
N ALA A 16 -13.06 9.70 -7.84
CA ALA A 16 -13.72 8.75 -6.95
C ALA A 16 -14.81 9.43 -6.12
N GLN A 17 -14.53 10.61 -5.59
CA GLN A 17 -15.48 11.38 -4.80
C GLN A 17 -16.71 11.79 -5.59
N GLU A 18 -16.55 12.07 -6.89
CA GLU A 18 -17.63 12.44 -7.80
C GLU A 18 -18.35 11.23 -8.41
N ASN A 19 -18.02 10.02 -7.98
CA ASN A 19 -18.59 8.76 -8.51
C ASN A 19 -18.36 8.59 -10.02
N LYS A 20 -17.25 9.09 -10.54
CA LYS A 20 -16.89 8.96 -11.96
C LYS A 20 -16.04 7.73 -12.26
N LEU A 21 -15.63 6.98 -11.23
CA LEU A 21 -14.89 5.73 -11.38
C LEU A 21 -15.80 4.56 -11.07
N SER A 22 -15.83 3.58 -11.96
CA SER A 22 -16.57 2.34 -11.73
C SER A 22 -15.83 1.46 -10.72
N ASN A 23 -16.55 0.52 -10.11
CA ASN A 23 -15.94 -0.49 -9.23
C ASN A 23 -14.88 -1.29 -9.97
N GLU A 24 -15.14 -1.63 -11.23
CA GLU A 24 -14.19 -2.34 -12.08
C GLU A 24 -12.89 -1.56 -12.26
N CYS A 25 -12.98 -0.26 -12.49
CA CYS A 25 -11.80 0.60 -12.62
C CYS A 25 -10.99 0.65 -11.32
N LEU A 26 -11.67 0.81 -10.19
CA LEU A 26 -11.01 0.84 -8.88
C LEU A 26 -10.30 -0.49 -8.58
N VAL A 27 -10.93 -1.62 -8.91
CA VAL A 27 -10.31 -2.94 -8.75
C VAL A 27 -9.06 -3.06 -9.60
N GLN A 28 -9.10 -2.62 -10.85
CA GLN A 28 -7.92 -2.65 -11.72
C GLN A 28 -6.78 -1.79 -11.20
N ILE A 29 -7.08 -0.64 -10.60
CA ILE A 29 -6.07 0.21 -9.96
C ILE A 29 -5.38 -0.55 -8.82
N ILE A 30 -6.16 -1.24 -7.99
CA ILE A 30 -5.62 -2.05 -6.89
C ILE A 30 -4.73 -3.18 -7.42
N GLU A 31 -5.16 -3.86 -8.48
CA GLU A 31 -4.40 -4.94 -9.11
C GLU A 31 -3.06 -4.44 -9.66
N VAL A 32 -3.06 -3.30 -10.33
CA VAL A 32 -1.82 -2.68 -10.83
C VAL A 32 -0.88 -2.34 -9.69
N CYS A 33 -1.40 -1.75 -8.62
CA CYS A 33 -0.59 -1.47 -7.43
C CYS A 33 0.01 -2.75 -6.85
N GLY A 34 -0.77 -3.84 -6.82
CA GLY A 34 -0.31 -5.13 -6.32
C GLY A 34 0.82 -5.77 -7.12
N LEU A 35 0.95 -5.41 -8.41
CA LEU A 35 2.06 -5.89 -9.24
C LEU A 35 3.41 -5.24 -8.87
N TYR A 36 3.37 -4.04 -8.31
CA TYR A 36 4.57 -3.26 -8.05
C TYR A 36 4.85 -3.04 -6.56
N LEU A 37 3.89 -3.36 -5.69
CA LEU A 37 3.99 -3.10 -4.26
C LEU A 37 4.03 -4.42 -3.49
N ASN A 38 5.17 -4.74 -2.92
CA ASN A 38 5.33 -5.93 -2.09
C ASN A 38 4.80 -5.63 -0.69
N LEU A 39 3.63 -6.18 -0.36
CA LEU A 39 3.00 -6.03 0.94
C LEU A 39 2.98 -7.35 1.68
N CYS A 40 3.29 -7.30 2.96
CA CYS A 40 3.24 -8.45 3.85
C CYS A 40 2.83 -7.98 5.25
N THR A 41 2.00 -8.74 5.94
CA THR A 41 1.70 -8.40 7.33
C THR A 41 2.99 -8.48 8.17
N ILE A 42 3.04 -7.71 9.26
CA ILE A 42 4.21 -7.72 10.14
C ILE A 42 4.47 -9.13 10.67
N SER A 43 3.41 -9.83 11.09
CA SER A 43 3.53 -11.18 11.64
C SER A 43 4.12 -12.18 10.63
N LYS A 44 3.64 -12.15 9.39
CA LYS A 44 4.16 -13.04 8.34
C LYS A 44 5.60 -12.70 7.99
N TYR A 45 5.90 -11.42 7.84
CA TYR A 45 7.27 -10.97 7.54
C TYR A 45 8.25 -11.38 8.64
N ALA A 46 7.85 -11.18 9.90
CA ALA A 46 8.66 -11.57 11.04
C ALA A 46 8.95 -13.06 11.04
N LYS A 47 7.93 -13.89 10.80
CA LYS A 47 8.07 -15.35 10.73
C LYS A 47 9.00 -15.78 9.59
N ASP A 48 8.80 -15.23 8.40
CA ASP A 48 9.57 -15.60 7.21
C ASP A 48 11.03 -15.16 7.28
N ASN A 49 11.33 -14.12 8.06
CA ASN A 49 12.68 -13.54 8.18
C ASN A 49 13.33 -13.77 9.55
N ASN A 50 12.75 -14.62 10.39
CA ASN A 50 13.25 -14.91 11.74
C ASN A 50 13.46 -13.64 12.57
N MET A 51 12.52 -12.73 12.51
CA MET A 51 12.55 -11.48 13.26
C MET A 51 11.41 -11.45 14.28
N SER A 52 11.59 -10.65 15.35
CA SER A 52 10.50 -10.36 16.25
C SER A 52 9.54 -9.34 15.62
N TYR A 53 8.28 -9.31 16.08
CA TYR A 53 7.30 -8.32 15.63
C TYR A 53 7.83 -6.88 15.81
N ASN A 54 8.38 -6.58 16.99
CA ASN A 54 8.95 -5.26 17.26
C ASN A 54 10.19 -4.97 16.43
N GLY A 55 11.00 -5.98 16.13
CA GLY A 55 12.16 -5.83 15.26
C GLY A 55 11.76 -5.41 13.86
N VAL A 56 10.74 -6.04 13.30
CA VAL A 56 10.20 -5.65 11.97
C VAL A 56 9.67 -4.22 12.02
N LYS A 57 8.86 -3.91 13.01
CA LYS A 57 8.25 -2.60 13.18
C LYS A 57 9.30 -1.49 13.29
N ASN A 58 10.43 -1.76 13.95
CA ASN A 58 11.47 -0.75 14.18
C ASN A 58 12.49 -0.65 13.03
N HIS A 59 12.65 -1.68 12.21
CA HIS A 59 13.70 -1.74 11.19
C HIS A 59 13.20 -1.83 9.75
N ARG A 60 11.89 -1.86 9.54
CA ARG A 60 11.29 -1.92 8.20
C ARG A 60 10.25 -0.83 8.04
N GLU A 61 9.98 -0.46 6.79
CA GLU A 61 8.91 0.49 6.50
C GLU A 61 7.56 -0.18 6.72
N VAL A 62 6.76 0.38 7.62
CA VAL A 62 5.45 -0.14 7.98
C VAL A 62 4.40 0.93 7.70
N LYS A 63 3.33 0.54 7.02
CA LYS A 63 2.19 1.41 6.75
C LYS A 63 0.91 0.76 7.22
N SER A 64 0.02 1.57 7.79
CA SER A 64 -1.31 1.13 8.15
C SER A 64 -2.26 1.37 6.97
N ILE A 65 -2.86 0.31 6.47
CA ILE A 65 -3.81 0.36 5.35
C ILE A 65 -5.10 -0.29 5.81
N LEU A 66 -6.18 0.48 5.84
CA LEU A 66 -7.50 0.03 6.32
C LEU A 66 -7.43 -0.61 7.71
N GLY A 67 -6.62 -0.03 8.60
CA GLY A 67 -6.48 -0.52 9.97
C GLY A 67 -5.55 -1.71 10.14
N VAL A 68 -4.96 -2.23 9.08
CA VAL A 68 -4.01 -3.34 9.14
C VAL A 68 -2.61 -2.81 8.83
N LYS A 69 -1.63 -3.23 9.62
CA LYS A 69 -0.23 -2.81 9.43
C LYS A 69 0.48 -3.77 8.49
N PHE A 70 1.06 -3.22 7.44
CA PHE A 70 1.82 -3.97 6.44
C PHE A 70 3.26 -3.49 6.38
N VAL A 71 4.15 -4.42 6.11
CA VAL A 71 5.54 -4.13 5.73
C VAL A 71 5.56 -3.89 4.22
N ILE A 72 6.21 -2.82 3.80
CA ILE A 72 6.45 -2.53 2.37
C ILE A 72 7.90 -2.90 2.09
N ASP A 73 8.10 -3.93 1.27
CA ASP A 73 9.41 -4.46 0.94
C ASP A 73 9.64 -4.34 -0.57
N ASN A 74 9.85 -3.10 -1.02
CA ASN A 74 10.00 -2.77 -2.44
C ASN A 74 11.45 -2.46 -2.84
N ASP A 75 12.40 -2.84 -2.04
CA ASP A 75 13.82 -2.58 -2.32
C ASP A 75 14.42 -3.53 -3.35
#